data_b25813e2d0fca4ebe79b1dad9c7ae06a
#
_entry.id   b25813e2d0fca4ebe79b1dad9c7ae06a
#
_cell.length_a   1.000
_cell.length_b   1.000
_cell.length_c   1.000
_cell.angle_alpha   90.00
_cell.angle_beta   90.00
_cell.angle_gamma   90.00
#
_symmetry.space_group_name_H-M   'P 1'
#
loop_
_entity.id
_entity.type
_entity.pdbx_description
1 polymer ?
#
loop_
_entity_poly.entity_id
_entity_poly.type
_entity_poly.pdbx_seq_one_letter_code
_entity_poly.pdbx_strand_id
1 'polypeptide(L)'
;MKFIDENSLNRLNFKELLSRIDMYSGYGKSKLNNLSNFLVGEEEKLEKEFERMEKIYNLISNDKREMLKLEMILYKFDNIRKTIENAINNIILDTVDIFELKVQLMAMIELNLLLNENKDVFSDFILEDIGELFSALDPNNEKIATFYIYESYSVILKEIRRQKKEVENKLFNETDYETIQKLKNERLSILVDEEREEFKIRRNLTTLVKE
;
A
#
# COMPACT_ATOMS: atom_id res chain seq x y z
N MET A 1 33.68 0.94 0.62
CA MET A 1 34.69 1.39 1.58
C MET A 1 34.01 2.35 2.55
N LYS A 2 33.97 2.07 3.86
CA LYS A 2 33.41 3.03 4.83
C LYS A 2 34.43 4.14 5.02
N PHE A 3 34.12 5.38 4.61
CA PHE A 3 35.01 6.55 4.75
C PHE A 3 35.21 6.99 6.20
N ILE A 4 34.27 6.66 7.07
CA ILE A 4 34.29 7.01 8.49
C ILE A 4 34.05 5.72 9.27
N ASP A 5 34.92 5.44 10.23
CA ASP A 5 34.76 4.31 11.14
C ASP A 5 33.68 4.60 12.22
N GLU A 6 33.24 3.54 12.86
CA GLU A 6 32.16 3.62 13.87
C GLU A 6 32.55 4.47 15.11
N ASN A 7 33.85 4.49 15.44
CA ASN A 7 34.39 5.29 16.55
C ASN A 7 34.33 6.77 16.23
N SER A 8 34.66 7.14 14.99
CA SER A 8 34.58 8.52 14.51
C SER A 8 33.16 9.03 14.46
N LEU A 9 32.19 8.20 13.99
CA LEU A 9 30.76 8.52 14.02
C LEU A 9 30.23 8.72 15.44
N ASN A 10 30.67 7.89 16.38
CA ASN A 10 30.30 8.02 17.79
C ASN A 10 30.90 9.27 18.42
N ARG A 11 32.16 9.64 18.11
CA ARG A 11 32.80 10.89 18.59
C ARG A 11 32.10 12.14 18.06
N LEU A 12 31.56 12.10 16.85
CA LEU A 12 30.81 13.17 16.23
C LEU A 12 29.35 13.24 16.71
N ASN A 13 28.91 12.35 17.58
CA ASN A 13 27.51 12.20 18.00
C ASN A 13 26.53 12.12 16.79
N PHE A 14 26.99 11.49 15.69
CA PHE A 14 26.22 11.47 14.46
C PHE A 14 24.85 10.80 14.63
N LYS A 15 24.73 9.77 15.47
CA LYS A 15 23.45 9.15 15.79
C LYS A 15 22.46 10.13 16.46
N GLU A 16 22.96 11.00 17.34
CA GLU A 16 22.14 12.03 17.97
C GLU A 16 21.66 13.07 16.94
N LEU A 17 22.53 13.44 16.00
CA LEU A 17 22.15 14.33 14.89
C LEU A 17 21.04 13.70 14.06
N LEU A 18 21.16 12.41 13.67
CA LEU A 18 20.14 11.72 12.92
C LEU A 18 18.82 11.57 13.69
N SER A 19 18.87 11.42 15.01
CA SER A 19 17.66 11.31 15.85
C SER A 19 16.83 12.59 15.92
N ARG A 20 17.40 13.74 15.52
CA ARG A 20 16.69 15.03 15.44
C ARG A 20 15.94 15.23 14.12
N ILE A 21 16.13 14.31 13.16
CA ILE A 21 15.43 14.36 11.88
C ILE A 21 14.11 13.60 12.02
N ASP A 22 13.00 14.33 11.97
CA ASP A 22 11.67 13.74 11.98
C ASP A 22 11.37 13.08 10.64
N MET A 23 10.99 11.80 10.68
CA MET A 23 10.58 11.03 9.51
C MET A 23 9.11 10.67 9.59
N TYR A 24 8.38 11.07 8.57
CA TYR A 24 6.92 10.91 8.50
C TYR A 24 6.48 9.53 8.02
N SER A 25 7.34 8.77 7.35
CA SER A 25 7.01 7.43 6.85
C SER A 25 7.95 6.34 7.37
N GLY A 26 7.47 5.09 7.41
CA GLY A 26 8.28 3.92 7.75
C GLY A 26 9.46 3.72 6.77
N TYR A 27 9.25 4.03 5.49
CA TYR A 27 10.30 3.99 4.47
C TYR A 27 11.38 5.05 4.72
N GLY A 28 10.99 6.28 5.06
CA GLY A 28 11.91 7.36 5.40
C GLY A 28 12.81 6.99 6.58
N LYS A 29 12.25 6.41 7.65
CA LYS A 29 13.01 5.91 8.80
C LYS A 29 14.03 4.85 8.39
N SER A 30 13.63 3.89 7.56
CA SER A 30 14.52 2.86 7.04
C SER A 30 15.65 3.45 6.20
N LYS A 31 15.35 4.44 5.36
CA LYS A 31 16.33 5.12 4.52
C LYS A 31 17.33 5.93 5.34
N LEU A 32 16.85 6.65 6.36
CA LEU A 32 17.71 7.43 7.28
C LEU A 32 18.74 6.54 7.98
N ASN A 33 18.36 5.34 8.40
CA ASN A 33 19.25 4.38 9.02
C ASN A 33 20.30 3.80 8.06
N ASN A 34 20.07 3.89 6.76
CA ASN A 34 20.90 3.32 5.70
C ASN A 34 21.43 4.40 4.74
N LEU A 35 21.75 5.60 5.27
CA LEU A 35 22.34 6.67 4.46
C LEU A 35 23.69 6.23 3.88
N SER A 36 23.88 6.49 2.58
CA SER A 36 25.15 6.33 1.90
C SER A 36 25.87 7.66 1.76
N ASN A 37 27.18 7.66 1.90
CA ASN A 37 27.99 8.85 1.69
C ASN A 37 28.28 9.02 0.19
N PHE A 38 28.39 10.26 -0.26
CA PHE A 38 28.97 10.54 -1.56
C PHE A 38 30.48 10.27 -1.53
N LEU A 39 31.00 9.70 -2.60
CA LEU A 39 32.40 9.35 -2.73
C LEU A 39 33.13 10.40 -3.59
N VAL A 40 34.48 10.39 -3.54
CA VAL A 40 35.31 11.18 -4.43
C VAL A 40 35.02 10.80 -5.89
N GLY A 41 34.70 11.80 -6.73
CA GLY A 41 34.25 11.61 -8.10
C GLY A 41 32.71 11.64 -8.25
N GLU A 42 31.96 11.88 -7.17
CA GLU A 42 30.50 12.03 -7.18
C GLU A 42 30.08 13.48 -6.84
N GLU A 43 30.97 14.44 -7.04
CA GLU A 43 30.75 15.86 -6.70
C GLU A 43 29.52 16.42 -7.44
N GLU A 44 29.34 16.10 -8.71
CA GLU A 44 28.16 16.52 -9.49
C GLU A 44 26.85 16.00 -8.92
N LYS A 45 26.86 14.77 -8.37
CA LYS A 45 25.66 14.20 -7.74
C LYS A 45 25.34 14.93 -6.42
N LEU A 46 26.37 15.27 -5.66
CA LEU A 46 26.24 16.00 -4.41
C LEU A 46 25.71 17.43 -4.68
N GLU A 47 26.23 18.12 -5.68
CA GLU A 47 25.75 19.45 -6.08
C GLU A 47 24.28 19.43 -6.51
N LYS A 48 23.88 18.46 -7.33
CA LYS A 48 22.47 18.27 -7.72
C LYS A 48 21.57 18.02 -6.50
N GLU A 49 22.06 17.27 -5.51
CA GLU A 49 21.28 17.03 -4.29
C GLU A 49 21.11 18.30 -3.46
N PHE A 50 22.16 19.15 -3.36
CA PHE A 50 22.04 20.45 -2.71
C PHE A 50 21.08 21.38 -3.44
N GLU A 51 21.15 21.48 -4.77
CA GLU A 51 20.21 22.28 -5.56
C GLU A 51 18.76 21.82 -5.35
N ARG A 52 18.53 20.48 -5.28
CA ARG A 52 17.23 19.90 -5.00
C ARG A 52 16.75 20.29 -3.60
N MET A 53 17.60 20.14 -2.59
CA MET A 53 17.28 20.52 -1.22
C MET A 53 16.94 22.02 -1.11
N GLU A 54 17.65 22.89 -1.82
CA GLU A 54 17.38 24.32 -1.84
C GLU A 54 16.01 24.64 -2.46
N LYS A 55 15.67 24.01 -3.58
CA LYS A 55 14.35 24.17 -4.21
C LYS A 55 13.22 23.75 -3.26
N ILE A 56 13.35 22.59 -2.62
CA ILE A 56 12.36 22.07 -1.63
C ILE A 56 12.28 23.03 -0.44
N TYR A 57 13.42 23.48 0.10
CA TYR A 57 13.47 24.43 1.21
C TYR A 57 12.74 25.73 0.88
N ASN A 58 12.96 26.29 -0.32
CA ASN A 58 12.30 27.51 -0.77
C ASN A 58 10.78 27.33 -0.90
N LEU A 59 10.32 26.18 -1.43
CA LEU A 59 8.90 25.86 -1.51
C LEU A 59 8.26 25.81 -0.12
N ILE A 60 8.86 25.07 0.81
CA ILE A 60 8.38 24.88 2.17
C ILE A 60 8.36 26.21 2.94
N SER A 61 9.39 27.04 2.76
CA SER A 61 9.50 28.34 3.43
C SER A 61 8.44 29.32 2.95
N ASN A 62 8.03 29.21 1.68
CA ASN A 62 7.04 30.10 1.07
C ASN A 62 5.59 29.62 1.29
N ASP A 63 5.35 28.32 1.34
CA ASP A 63 4.02 27.77 1.54
C ASP A 63 4.01 26.63 2.58
N LYS A 64 3.74 27.00 3.83
CA LYS A 64 3.60 26.05 4.94
C LYS A 64 2.43 25.08 4.78
N ARG A 65 1.40 25.41 4.00
CA ARG A 65 0.23 24.54 3.80
C ARG A 65 0.60 23.35 2.92
N GLU A 66 1.40 23.58 1.88
CA GLU A 66 1.88 22.49 1.01
C GLU A 66 2.75 21.52 1.81
N MET A 67 3.60 22.03 2.72
CA MET A 67 4.37 21.17 3.61
C MET A 67 3.46 20.31 4.50
N LEU A 68 2.46 20.90 5.13
CA LEU A 68 1.52 20.15 5.99
C LEU A 68 0.75 19.08 5.20
N LYS A 69 0.33 19.36 3.96
CA LYS A 69 -0.30 18.37 3.10
C LYS A 69 0.66 17.21 2.81
N LEU A 70 1.91 17.52 2.43
CA LEU A 70 2.93 16.51 2.16
C LEU A 70 3.18 15.63 3.39
N GLU A 71 3.34 16.22 4.57
CA GLU A 71 3.49 15.48 5.82
C GLU A 71 2.33 14.54 6.07
N MET A 72 1.09 15.04 5.95
CA MET A 72 -0.13 14.25 6.15
C MET A 72 -0.22 13.06 5.19
N ILE A 73 0.19 13.25 3.93
CA ILE A 73 0.21 12.16 2.95
C ILE A 73 1.32 11.16 3.30
N LEU A 74 2.52 11.64 3.65
CA LEU A 74 3.64 10.78 4.00
C LEU A 74 3.38 9.92 5.25
N TYR A 75 2.58 10.40 6.20
CA TYR A 75 2.13 9.61 7.35
C TYR A 75 1.25 8.40 6.98
N LYS A 76 0.61 8.41 5.81
CA LYS A 76 -0.21 7.29 5.33
C LYS A 76 0.62 6.12 4.80
N PHE A 77 1.94 6.31 4.62
CA PHE A 77 2.81 5.28 4.05
C PHE A 77 3.34 4.34 5.13
N ASP A 78 2.82 3.12 5.10
CA ASP A 78 3.29 1.99 5.88
C ASP A 78 4.26 1.12 5.08
N ASN A 79 5.02 0.29 5.80
CA ASN A 79 6.00 -0.60 5.17
C ASN A 79 5.34 -1.90 4.69
N ILE A 80 4.88 -1.90 3.44
CA ILE A 80 4.29 -3.08 2.78
C ILE A 80 5.31 -3.96 2.04
N ARG A 81 6.61 -3.82 2.32
CA ARG A 81 7.67 -4.61 1.65
C ARG A 81 7.40 -6.10 1.73
N LYS A 82 6.99 -6.59 2.89
CA LYS A 82 6.69 -8.01 3.10
C LYS A 82 5.54 -8.49 2.23
N THR A 83 4.49 -7.69 2.08
CA THR A 83 3.33 -7.98 1.23
C THR A 83 3.76 -8.10 -0.24
N ILE A 84 4.61 -7.18 -0.71
CA ILE A 84 5.16 -7.22 -2.06
C ILE A 84 6.09 -8.43 -2.24
N GLU A 85 6.99 -8.71 -1.29
CA GLU A 85 7.87 -9.87 -1.33
C GLU A 85 7.06 -11.19 -1.36
N ASN A 86 5.96 -11.28 -0.63
CA ASN A 86 5.05 -12.41 -0.68
C ASN A 86 4.47 -12.59 -2.09
N ALA A 87 3.97 -11.54 -2.73
CA ALA A 87 3.45 -11.59 -4.09
C ALA A 87 4.52 -12.04 -5.11
N ILE A 88 5.73 -11.48 -5.04
CA ILE A 88 6.87 -11.85 -5.89
C ILE A 88 7.20 -13.34 -5.74
N ASN A 89 7.14 -13.88 -4.53
CA ASN A 89 7.39 -15.28 -4.21
C ASN A 89 6.18 -16.19 -4.48
N ASN A 90 5.14 -15.70 -5.15
CA ASN A 90 3.89 -16.42 -5.45
C ASN A 90 3.12 -16.90 -4.19
N ILE A 91 3.31 -16.24 -3.08
CA ILE A 91 2.48 -16.42 -1.88
C ILE A 91 1.20 -15.62 -2.09
N ILE A 92 0.06 -16.29 -2.07
CA ILE A 92 -1.23 -15.66 -2.31
C ILE A 92 -1.54 -14.71 -1.15
N LEU A 93 -1.76 -13.46 -1.50
CA LEU A 93 -2.11 -12.41 -0.55
C LEU A 93 -3.49 -12.66 0.06
N ASP A 94 -3.62 -12.41 1.35
CA ASP A 94 -4.92 -12.45 2.01
C ASP A 94 -5.68 -11.12 1.82
N THR A 95 -6.87 -11.03 2.40
CA THR A 95 -7.73 -9.85 2.28
C THR A 95 -7.15 -8.64 2.98
N VAL A 96 -6.37 -8.84 4.05
CA VAL A 96 -5.70 -7.78 4.81
C VAL A 96 -4.52 -7.24 4.01
N ASP A 97 -3.69 -8.12 3.45
CA ASP A 97 -2.58 -7.76 2.59
C ASP A 97 -3.05 -6.89 1.40
N ILE A 98 -4.16 -7.29 0.76
CA ILE A 98 -4.73 -6.57 -0.38
C ILE A 98 -5.33 -5.23 0.07
N PHE A 99 -5.95 -5.17 1.25
CA PHE A 99 -6.43 -3.92 1.85
C PHE A 99 -5.28 -2.93 2.09
N GLU A 100 -4.21 -3.38 2.74
CA GLU A 100 -3.03 -2.57 2.99
C GLU A 100 -2.45 -2.02 1.68
N LEU A 101 -2.34 -2.87 0.67
CA LEU A 101 -1.89 -2.47 -0.67
C LEU A 101 -2.80 -1.40 -1.28
N LYS A 102 -4.14 -1.57 -1.23
CA LYS A 102 -5.10 -0.57 -1.72
C LYS A 102 -4.91 0.78 -1.02
N VAL A 103 -4.75 0.79 0.30
CA VAL A 103 -4.51 2.02 1.08
C VAL A 103 -3.21 2.71 0.64
N GLN A 104 -2.13 1.94 0.41
CA GLN A 104 -0.87 2.50 -0.07
C GLN A 104 -1.01 3.10 -1.47
N LEU A 105 -1.69 2.42 -2.39
CA LEU A 105 -1.94 2.95 -3.74
C LEU A 105 -2.77 4.24 -3.70
N MET A 106 -3.76 4.34 -2.81
CA MET A 106 -4.51 5.59 -2.61
C MET A 106 -3.59 6.74 -2.14
N ALA A 107 -2.70 6.47 -1.17
CA ALA A 107 -1.73 7.45 -0.71
C ALA A 107 -0.73 7.84 -1.81
N MET A 108 -0.30 6.89 -2.65
CA MET A 108 0.57 7.16 -3.80
C MET A 108 -0.11 8.05 -4.85
N ILE A 109 -1.38 7.81 -5.16
CA ILE A 109 -2.17 8.66 -6.08
C ILE A 109 -2.27 10.09 -5.53
N GLU A 110 -2.59 10.24 -4.24
CA GLU A 110 -2.71 11.53 -3.58
C GLU A 110 -1.35 12.27 -3.58
N LEU A 111 -0.27 11.55 -3.26
CA LEU A 111 1.10 12.09 -3.34
C LEU A 111 1.44 12.56 -4.75
N ASN A 112 1.16 11.73 -5.75
CA ASN A 112 1.49 12.04 -7.14
C ASN A 112 0.75 13.27 -7.66
N LEU A 113 -0.50 13.49 -7.23
CA LEU A 113 -1.22 14.72 -7.53
C LEU A 113 -0.51 15.95 -6.96
N LEU A 114 -0.12 15.92 -5.68
CA LEU A 114 0.60 17.02 -5.03
C LEU A 114 1.98 17.28 -5.67
N LEU A 115 2.71 16.22 -6.02
CA LEU A 115 4.01 16.35 -6.69
C LEU A 115 3.88 16.98 -8.08
N ASN A 116 2.81 16.62 -8.83
CA ASN A 116 2.54 17.21 -10.14
C ASN A 116 2.11 18.68 -10.08
N GLU A 117 1.43 19.12 -9.02
CA GLU A 117 1.13 20.54 -8.79
C GLU A 117 2.39 21.37 -8.61
N ASN A 118 3.47 20.75 -8.11
CA ASN A 118 4.78 21.38 -7.87
C ASN A 118 5.90 20.73 -8.72
N LYS A 119 5.60 20.42 -9.98
CA LYS A 119 6.46 19.64 -10.88
C LYS A 119 7.85 20.22 -11.04
N ASP A 120 8.01 21.54 -11.02
CA ASP A 120 9.28 22.22 -11.15
C ASP A 120 10.26 21.88 -10.01
N VAL A 121 9.73 21.53 -8.84
CA VAL A 121 10.51 21.14 -7.66
C VAL A 121 10.65 19.63 -7.55
N PHE A 122 9.59 18.89 -7.88
CA PHE A 122 9.46 17.46 -7.61
C PHE A 122 9.51 16.57 -8.86
N SER A 123 10.04 17.05 -10.01
CA SER A 123 10.10 16.29 -11.26
C SER A 123 10.67 14.86 -11.11
N ASP A 124 11.72 14.74 -10.28
CA ASP A 124 12.44 13.47 -10.07
C ASP A 124 11.71 12.51 -9.10
N PHE A 125 10.64 12.97 -8.47
CA PHE A 125 9.86 12.19 -7.49
C PHE A 125 8.46 11.80 -7.99
N ILE A 126 8.10 12.23 -9.21
CA ILE A 126 6.82 11.84 -9.81
C ILE A 126 6.79 10.32 -9.97
N LEU A 127 5.73 9.71 -9.45
CA LEU A 127 5.57 8.27 -9.46
C LEU A 127 5.04 7.81 -10.82
N GLU A 128 5.37 6.57 -11.19
CA GLU A 128 4.78 5.89 -12.35
C GLU A 128 3.26 5.74 -12.18
N ASP A 129 2.57 5.55 -13.31
CA ASP A 129 1.12 5.35 -13.29
C ASP A 129 0.76 3.99 -12.69
N ILE A 130 0.06 4.03 -11.57
CA ILE A 130 -0.44 2.85 -10.86
C ILE A 130 -1.96 2.67 -11.02
N GLY A 131 -2.56 3.38 -11.98
CA GLY A 131 -4.01 3.44 -12.18
C GLY A 131 -4.64 2.09 -12.49
N GLU A 132 -3.97 1.24 -13.27
CA GLU A 132 -4.46 -0.11 -13.60
C GLU A 132 -4.53 -0.98 -12.35
N LEU A 133 -3.46 -1.02 -11.56
CA LEU A 133 -3.42 -1.79 -10.33
C LEU A 133 -4.48 -1.29 -9.33
N PHE A 134 -4.59 0.02 -9.16
CA PHE A 134 -5.62 0.60 -8.29
C PHE A 134 -7.03 0.25 -8.75
N SER A 135 -7.33 0.36 -10.05
CA SER A 135 -8.63 0.01 -10.62
C SER A 135 -8.99 -1.46 -10.41
N ALA A 136 -7.98 -2.35 -10.45
CA ALA A 136 -8.19 -3.76 -10.15
C ALA A 136 -8.53 -4.00 -8.68
N LEU A 137 -8.01 -3.20 -7.74
CA LEU A 137 -8.33 -3.30 -6.31
C LEU A 137 -9.59 -2.51 -5.92
N ASP A 138 -10.08 -1.66 -6.78
CA ASP A 138 -11.30 -0.85 -6.58
C ASP A 138 -12.26 -0.97 -7.79
N PRO A 139 -12.75 -2.18 -8.11
CA PRO A 139 -13.52 -2.45 -9.33
C PRO A 139 -14.84 -1.68 -9.39
N ASN A 140 -15.35 -1.23 -8.25
CA ASN A 140 -16.56 -0.43 -8.14
C ASN A 140 -16.29 1.09 -8.15
N ASN A 141 -15.01 1.50 -8.20
CA ASN A 141 -14.57 2.90 -8.15
C ASN A 141 -15.14 3.68 -6.93
N GLU A 142 -15.14 3.01 -5.78
CA GLU A 142 -15.68 3.56 -4.52
C GLU A 142 -14.73 4.59 -3.90
N LYS A 143 -13.43 4.49 -4.16
CA LYS A 143 -12.35 5.37 -3.66
C LYS A 143 -12.34 5.51 -2.13
N ILE A 144 -12.66 4.43 -1.45
CA ILE A 144 -12.67 4.35 0.02
C ILE A 144 -11.60 3.37 0.52
N ALA A 145 -11.07 3.66 1.71
CA ALA A 145 -10.07 2.83 2.37
C ALA A 145 -10.71 1.58 3.01
N THR A 146 -11.34 0.76 2.17
CA THR A 146 -11.91 -0.54 2.53
C THR A 146 -11.60 -1.54 1.44
N PHE A 147 -11.50 -2.80 1.81
CA PHE A 147 -11.39 -3.90 0.86
C PHE A 147 -12.15 -5.11 1.36
N TYR A 148 -12.88 -5.72 0.47
CA TYR A 148 -13.50 -7.04 0.57
C TYR A 148 -13.50 -7.66 -0.83
N ILE A 149 -13.69 -8.96 -0.93
CA ILE A 149 -13.79 -9.57 -2.25
C ILE A 149 -15.12 -9.17 -2.88
N TYR A 150 -15.06 -8.26 -3.85
CA TYR A 150 -16.24 -7.70 -4.51
C TYR A 150 -16.93 -8.74 -5.43
N GLU A 151 -18.26 -8.71 -5.48
CA GLU A 151 -19.02 -9.55 -6.40
C GLU A 151 -18.75 -9.22 -7.88
N SER A 152 -18.30 -8.00 -8.16
CA SER A 152 -17.89 -7.56 -9.50
C SER A 152 -16.68 -8.30 -10.07
N TYR A 153 -15.88 -8.96 -9.23
CA TYR A 153 -14.75 -9.77 -9.71
C TYR A 153 -15.17 -11.06 -10.42
N SER A 154 -16.35 -11.63 -10.05
CA SER A 154 -16.77 -12.91 -10.59
C SER A 154 -18.30 -13.06 -10.57
N VAL A 155 -18.85 -13.37 -11.75
CA VAL A 155 -20.30 -13.71 -11.87
C VAL A 155 -20.62 -14.95 -11.04
N ILE A 156 -19.67 -15.89 -10.91
CA ILE A 156 -19.81 -17.10 -10.10
C ILE A 156 -19.92 -16.73 -8.62
N LEU A 157 -19.06 -15.83 -8.13
CA LEU A 157 -19.11 -15.37 -6.73
C LEU A 157 -20.44 -14.69 -6.41
N LYS A 158 -20.92 -13.86 -7.30
CA LYS A 158 -22.23 -13.21 -7.16
C LYS A 158 -23.37 -14.22 -7.05
N GLU A 159 -23.36 -15.26 -7.88
CA GLU A 159 -24.37 -16.31 -7.85
C GLU A 159 -24.29 -17.14 -6.56
N ILE A 160 -23.07 -17.53 -6.12
CA ILE A 160 -22.84 -18.25 -4.87
C ILE A 160 -23.40 -17.44 -3.68
N ARG A 161 -23.11 -16.15 -3.61
CA ARG A 161 -23.61 -15.28 -2.53
C ARG A 161 -25.13 -15.09 -2.57
N ARG A 162 -25.72 -15.07 -3.77
CA ARG A 162 -27.18 -15.07 -3.94
C ARG A 162 -27.79 -16.35 -3.34
N GLN A 163 -27.26 -17.52 -3.69
CA GLN A 163 -27.71 -18.80 -3.16
C GLN A 163 -27.53 -18.89 -1.63
N LYS A 164 -26.39 -18.44 -1.11
CA LYS A 164 -26.15 -18.33 0.33
C LYS A 164 -27.25 -17.55 1.04
N LYS A 165 -27.56 -16.37 0.54
CA LYS A 165 -28.62 -15.51 1.09
C LYS A 165 -29.99 -16.17 1.05
N GLU A 166 -30.30 -16.90 -0.02
CA GLU A 166 -31.57 -17.65 -0.13
C GLU A 166 -31.67 -18.76 0.89
N VAL A 167 -30.59 -19.55 1.09
CA VAL A 167 -30.54 -20.61 2.10
C VAL A 167 -30.60 -20.01 3.51
N GLU A 168 -29.93 -18.92 3.78
CA GLU A 168 -29.99 -18.23 5.08
C GLU A 168 -31.38 -17.69 5.38
N ASN A 169 -32.09 -17.16 4.40
CA ASN A 169 -33.48 -16.73 4.54
C ASN A 169 -34.43 -17.90 4.81
N LYS A 170 -34.21 -19.06 4.16
CA LYS A 170 -34.98 -20.27 4.44
C LYS A 170 -34.71 -20.78 5.88
N LEU A 171 -33.45 -20.80 6.29
CA LEU A 171 -33.04 -21.19 7.66
C LEU A 171 -33.69 -20.30 8.73
N PHE A 172 -33.82 -19.01 8.46
CA PHE A 172 -34.41 -18.07 9.43
C PHE A 172 -35.91 -18.33 9.67
N ASN A 173 -36.62 -18.82 8.65
CA ASN A 173 -38.07 -19.05 8.70
C ASN A 173 -38.46 -20.50 9.00
N GLU A 174 -37.51 -21.45 9.06
CA GLU A 174 -37.75 -22.88 9.21
C GLU A 174 -37.83 -23.29 10.68
N THR A 175 -38.75 -24.17 11.00
CA THR A 175 -38.96 -24.71 12.36
C THR A 175 -38.78 -26.23 12.45
N ASP A 176 -38.83 -26.94 11.30
CA ASP A 176 -38.65 -28.38 11.28
C ASP A 176 -37.16 -28.76 11.42
N TYR A 177 -36.85 -29.61 12.39
CA TYR A 177 -35.49 -29.97 12.74
C TYR A 177 -34.72 -30.66 11.59
N GLU A 178 -35.38 -31.59 10.88
CA GLU A 178 -34.73 -32.33 9.79
C GLU A 178 -34.40 -31.40 8.61
N THR A 179 -35.34 -30.50 8.29
CA THR A 179 -35.16 -29.48 7.24
C THR A 179 -34.07 -28.49 7.60
N ILE A 180 -34.00 -28.07 8.86
CA ILE A 180 -32.92 -27.19 9.36
C ILE A 180 -31.55 -27.86 9.19
N GLN A 181 -31.42 -29.17 9.48
CA GLN A 181 -30.15 -29.89 9.30
C GLN A 181 -29.72 -29.97 7.83
N LYS A 182 -30.67 -30.20 6.91
CA LYS A 182 -30.41 -30.21 5.47
C LYS A 182 -29.94 -28.83 4.98
N LEU A 183 -30.63 -27.77 5.36
CA LEU A 183 -30.27 -26.40 4.99
C LEU A 183 -28.92 -25.97 5.57
N LYS A 184 -28.56 -26.41 6.78
CA LYS A 184 -27.23 -26.20 7.35
C LYS A 184 -26.12 -26.85 6.54
N ASN A 185 -26.35 -28.08 6.08
CA ASN A 185 -25.39 -28.79 5.24
C ASN A 185 -25.24 -28.14 3.87
N GLU A 186 -26.35 -27.70 3.28
CA GLU A 186 -26.35 -26.92 2.02
C GLU A 186 -25.56 -25.62 2.18
N ARG A 187 -25.81 -24.87 3.25
CA ARG A 187 -25.06 -23.65 3.57
C ARG A 187 -23.57 -23.93 3.71
N LEU A 188 -23.16 -25.01 4.36
CA LEU A 188 -21.75 -25.38 4.49
C LEU A 188 -21.11 -25.67 3.13
N SER A 189 -21.80 -26.33 2.22
CA SER A 189 -21.32 -26.57 0.85
C SER A 189 -21.12 -25.24 0.10
N ILE A 190 -22.08 -24.33 0.20
CA ILE A 190 -22.03 -23.01 -0.43
C ILE A 190 -20.86 -22.20 0.12
N LEU A 191 -20.57 -22.24 1.43
CA LEU A 191 -19.43 -21.57 2.04
C LEU A 191 -18.08 -22.09 1.50
N VAL A 192 -17.97 -23.39 1.28
CA VAL A 192 -16.76 -23.98 0.67
C VAL A 192 -16.58 -23.50 -0.76
N ASP A 193 -17.65 -23.40 -1.53
CA ASP A 193 -17.59 -22.92 -2.91
C ASP A 193 -17.28 -21.41 -2.96
N GLU A 194 -17.82 -20.61 -2.03
CA GLU A 194 -17.48 -19.19 -1.86
C GLU A 194 -15.98 -19.01 -1.59
N GLU A 195 -15.43 -19.75 -0.62
CA GLU A 195 -14.00 -19.68 -0.27
C GLU A 195 -13.09 -20.07 -1.44
N ARG A 196 -13.47 -21.10 -2.20
CA ARG A 196 -12.73 -21.52 -3.40
C ARG A 196 -12.70 -20.43 -4.48
N GLU A 197 -13.82 -19.75 -4.69
CA GLU A 197 -13.90 -18.70 -5.68
C GLU A 197 -13.16 -17.44 -5.22
N GLU A 198 -13.27 -17.06 -3.96
CA GLU A 198 -12.50 -15.98 -3.35
C GLU A 198 -10.98 -16.23 -3.42
N PHE A 199 -10.55 -17.48 -3.21
CA PHE A 199 -9.16 -17.86 -3.35
C PHE A 199 -8.64 -17.65 -4.78
N LYS A 200 -9.42 -17.99 -5.81
CA LYS A 200 -9.06 -17.74 -7.21
C LYS A 200 -8.91 -16.24 -7.48
N ILE A 201 -9.84 -15.44 -6.97
CA ILE A 201 -9.80 -13.98 -7.13
C ILE A 201 -8.53 -13.42 -6.46
N ARG A 202 -8.24 -13.79 -5.22
CA ARG A 202 -7.02 -13.36 -4.52
C ARG A 202 -5.76 -13.78 -5.26
N ARG A 203 -5.74 -14.99 -5.82
CA ARG A 203 -4.62 -15.46 -6.66
C ARG A 203 -4.42 -14.57 -7.89
N ASN A 204 -5.49 -14.20 -8.57
CA ASN A 204 -5.41 -13.33 -9.75
C ASN A 204 -4.90 -11.92 -9.36
N LEU A 205 -5.42 -11.34 -8.27
CA LEU A 205 -4.96 -10.07 -7.75
C LEU A 205 -3.48 -10.13 -7.32
N THR A 206 -3.05 -11.22 -6.67
CA THR A 206 -1.64 -11.43 -6.31
C THR A 206 -0.73 -11.46 -7.53
N THR A 207 -1.18 -12.08 -8.62
CA THR A 207 -0.43 -12.13 -9.88
C THR A 207 -0.27 -10.73 -10.47
N LEU A 208 -1.33 -9.93 -10.46
CA LEU A 208 -1.30 -8.55 -10.94
C LEU A 208 -0.37 -7.65 -10.12
N VAL A 209 -0.30 -7.85 -8.80
CA VAL A 209 0.63 -7.13 -7.90
C VAL A 209 2.10 -7.47 -8.21
N LYS A 210 2.35 -8.67 -8.70
CA LYS A 210 3.69 -9.14 -9.03
C LYS A 210 4.20 -8.56 -10.35
N GLU A 211 3.34 -8.33 -11.34
CA GLU A 211 3.65 -7.76 -12.66
C GLU A 211 3.95 -6.27 -12.57
#